data_1970a446f0d16d4e62d577ecdb8e9595
#
_entry.id   1970a446f0d16d4e62d577ecdb8e9595
#
_cell.length_a   1.000
_cell.length_b   1.000
_cell.length_c   1.000
_cell.angle_alpha   90.00
_cell.angle_beta   90.00
_cell.angle_gamma   90.00
#
_symmetry.space_group_name_H-M   'P 1'
#
loop_
_entity.id
_entity.type
_entity.pdbx_description
1 polymer ?
#
loop_
_entity_poly.entity_id
_entity_poly.type
_entity_poly.pdbx_seq_one_letter_code
_entity_poly.pdbx_strand_id
1 'polypeptide(L)'
;CGMEQYIIKGGNPLVGDVTISGAKNAALGILAASIMTDDDVVIDNLPDVRDINVLLEAIQEIGARVDRIDRHTVKINGSNISEVSVDDEYIRRIRASYYFIGALLGKYKSAQVPLPGGCNIGSRPIDQHIKGFRALGAEVTIERGAVIAHAIDLVASHIYLDVVSVGATINIMMAAALAEGQTILENAAKEPHIVDVANFLNSMGANIKGAGTDTIRIRGVNRLHGTEYSIIPDQIEAGTFMCAAAATRGDIMVKNVIPKHLEAISAKLTEIGCEVIEFDDAVRVVGKPAQRHTDIKTLPYPGFPTDMQPQMSVALVLANGTSMVTESIFENRFKYVDELARMGSNIKVEGNVAVIDGVKGLTGAQVNAPDLRAGAALVIAGLAADGYTVVDEIGYIQRGYECFEEKLQGLGAMIEKVDSDREVQKFKLRVG
;
A
#
# COMPACT_ATOMS: atom_id res chain seq x y z
N CYS A 1 -14.38 9.58 13.68
CA CYS A 1 -15.18 9.07 14.78
C CYS A 1 -15.05 7.57 14.86
N GLY A 2 -14.42 7.05 15.95
CA GLY A 2 -14.11 5.66 16.13
C GLY A 2 -15.28 4.74 16.50
N MET A 3 -16.47 5.00 15.95
CA MET A 3 -17.68 4.21 16.28
C MET A 3 -17.99 3.13 15.26
N GLU A 4 -17.43 3.20 14.06
CA GLU A 4 -17.68 2.18 13.04
C GLU A 4 -16.87 0.93 13.30
N GLN A 5 -17.51 -0.22 13.16
CA GLN A 5 -16.94 -1.54 13.35
C GLN A 5 -17.36 -2.44 12.20
N TYR A 6 -16.61 -3.52 11.97
CA TYR A 6 -17.12 -4.66 11.22
C TYR A 6 -17.62 -5.71 12.20
N ILE A 7 -18.82 -6.24 11.96
CA ILE A 7 -19.33 -7.47 12.58
C ILE A 7 -19.27 -8.59 11.56
N ILE A 8 -18.71 -9.72 11.95
CA ILE A 8 -18.44 -10.85 11.06
C ILE A 8 -18.97 -12.12 11.71
N LYS A 9 -19.74 -12.91 10.95
CA LYS A 9 -20.01 -14.31 11.29
C LYS A 9 -19.10 -15.18 10.43
N GLY A 10 -18.14 -15.85 11.06
CA GLY A 10 -17.18 -16.68 10.37
C GLY A 10 -17.67 -18.11 10.11
N GLY A 11 -16.78 -18.92 9.55
CA GLY A 11 -16.99 -20.33 9.35
C GLY A 11 -17.44 -20.74 7.95
N ASN A 12 -17.68 -19.78 7.06
CA ASN A 12 -18.08 -20.06 5.68
C ASN A 12 -16.90 -19.87 4.73
N PRO A 13 -16.63 -20.83 3.83
CA PRO A 13 -15.66 -20.62 2.76
C PRO A 13 -16.06 -19.44 1.87
N LEU A 14 -15.10 -18.62 1.49
CA LEU A 14 -15.33 -17.57 0.50
C LEU A 14 -15.23 -18.16 -0.90
N VAL A 15 -16.24 -17.93 -1.74
CA VAL A 15 -16.30 -18.49 -3.09
C VAL A 15 -16.79 -17.42 -4.05
N GLY A 16 -16.12 -17.28 -5.17
CA GLY A 16 -16.56 -16.39 -6.25
C GLY A 16 -15.43 -15.58 -6.85
N ASP A 17 -15.80 -14.52 -7.54
CA ASP A 17 -14.89 -13.61 -8.22
C ASP A 17 -14.77 -12.31 -7.47
N VAL A 18 -13.56 -11.75 -7.44
CA VAL A 18 -13.32 -10.40 -6.94
C VAL A 18 -12.48 -9.64 -7.95
N THR A 19 -12.83 -8.40 -8.22
CA THR A 19 -12.08 -7.51 -9.12
C THR A 19 -11.23 -6.57 -8.29
N ILE A 20 -9.93 -6.54 -8.58
CA ILE A 20 -8.95 -5.75 -7.83
C ILE A 20 -8.93 -4.31 -8.34
N SER A 21 -8.86 -3.38 -7.41
CA SER A 21 -8.76 -1.95 -7.66
C SER A 21 -7.34 -1.53 -8.04
N GLY A 22 -7.19 -0.30 -8.51
CA GLY A 22 -5.87 0.28 -8.77
C GLY A 22 -4.98 0.32 -7.54
N ALA A 23 -3.67 0.27 -7.75
CA ALA A 23 -2.69 0.23 -6.68
C ALA A 23 -2.61 1.56 -5.96
N LYS A 24 -2.95 1.58 -4.67
CA LYS A 24 -2.86 2.77 -3.83
C LYS A 24 -1.45 3.37 -3.82
N ASN A 25 -0.42 2.54 -3.65
CA ASN A 25 0.95 3.03 -3.55
C ASN A 25 1.46 3.64 -4.87
N ALA A 26 1.06 3.09 -6.01
CA ALA A 26 1.33 3.69 -7.31
C ALA A 26 0.56 5.01 -7.47
N ALA A 27 -0.71 5.01 -7.10
CA ALA A 27 -1.56 6.19 -7.19
C ALA A 27 -1.02 7.39 -6.40
N LEU A 28 -0.51 7.16 -5.21
CA LEU A 28 0.09 8.21 -4.38
C LEU A 28 1.24 8.92 -5.10
N GLY A 29 2.17 8.16 -5.68
CA GLY A 29 3.29 8.71 -6.42
C GLY A 29 2.86 9.37 -7.73
N ILE A 30 1.94 8.75 -8.47
CA ILE A 30 1.44 9.26 -9.75
C ILE A 30 0.67 10.58 -9.56
N LEU A 31 -0.16 10.68 -8.52
CA LEU A 31 -0.88 11.91 -8.21
C LEU A 31 0.08 13.05 -7.85
N ALA A 32 1.11 12.78 -7.06
CA ALA A 32 2.14 13.78 -6.78
C ALA A 32 2.85 14.21 -8.06
N ALA A 33 3.22 13.27 -8.92
CA ALA A 33 3.89 13.55 -10.18
C ALA A 33 2.99 14.31 -11.18
N SER A 34 1.67 14.17 -11.09
CA SER A 34 0.72 14.82 -12.01
C SER A 34 0.78 16.34 -11.98
N ILE A 35 1.25 16.94 -10.88
CA ILE A 35 1.38 18.40 -10.77
C ILE A 35 2.66 18.94 -11.39
N MET A 36 3.54 18.07 -11.89
CA MET A 36 4.82 18.48 -12.47
C MET A 36 4.71 19.04 -13.90
N THR A 37 3.54 18.96 -14.49
CA THR A 37 3.23 19.60 -15.79
C THR A 37 2.17 20.67 -15.62
N ASP A 38 2.14 21.63 -16.54
CA ASP A 38 1.07 22.64 -16.62
C ASP A 38 -0.11 22.19 -17.50
N ASP A 39 0.05 21.06 -18.18
CA ASP A 39 -0.99 20.52 -19.05
C ASP A 39 -1.97 19.64 -18.26
N ASP A 40 -3.11 19.33 -18.86
CA ASP A 40 -4.07 18.39 -18.29
C ASP A 40 -3.52 16.98 -18.21
N VAL A 41 -3.77 16.33 -17.08
CA VAL A 41 -3.43 14.91 -16.83
C VAL A 41 -4.70 14.18 -16.47
N VAL A 42 -4.99 13.08 -17.18
CA VAL A 42 -6.13 12.21 -16.87
C VAL A 42 -5.58 10.88 -16.33
N ILE A 43 -6.04 10.53 -15.14
CA ILE A 43 -5.62 9.29 -14.45
C ILE A 43 -6.85 8.45 -14.20
N ASP A 44 -6.85 7.21 -14.71
CA ASP A 44 -7.91 6.25 -14.48
C ASP A 44 -7.44 5.03 -13.67
N ASN A 45 -8.37 4.16 -13.35
CA ASN A 45 -8.16 3.06 -12.41
C ASN A 45 -7.62 3.52 -11.05
N LEU A 46 -8.03 4.72 -10.64
CA LEU A 46 -7.67 5.32 -9.37
C LEU A 46 -8.52 4.67 -8.26
N PRO A 47 -7.92 4.12 -7.19
CA PRO A 47 -8.72 3.53 -6.14
C PRO A 47 -9.46 4.61 -5.34
N ASP A 48 -10.73 4.35 -5.01
CA ASP A 48 -11.54 5.24 -4.19
C ASP A 48 -11.35 4.89 -2.71
N VAL A 49 -10.24 5.33 -2.16
CA VAL A 49 -9.88 5.11 -0.75
C VAL A 49 -9.54 6.45 -0.10
N ARG A 50 -9.59 6.47 1.23
CA ARG A 50 -9.39 7.70 2.01
C ARG A 50 -8.07 8.42 1.70
N ASP A 51 -6.96 7.69 1.67
CA ASP A 51 -5.64 8.29 1.45
C ASP A 51 -5.55 9.00 0.10
N ILE A 52 -6.18 8.43 -0.93
CA ILE A 52 -6.22 9.03 -2.26
C ILE A 52 -7.10 10.27 -2.28
N ASN A 53 -8.26 10.23 -1.62
CA ASN A 53 -9.18 11.36 -1.56
C ASN A 53 -8.57 12.54 -0.80
N VAL A 54 -7.86 12.28 0.29
CA VAL A 54 -7.14 13.30 1.04
C VAL A 54 -6.02 13.91 0.21
N LEU A 55 -5.30 13.10 -0.56
CA LEU A 55 -4.24 13.59 -1.44
C LEU A 55 -4.80 14.48 -2.55
N LEU A 56 -5.94 14.12 -3.13
CA LEU A 56 -6.61 14.97 -4.13
C LEU A 56 -7.05 16.32 -3.54
N GLU A 57 -7.56 16.33 -2.30
CA GLU A 57 -7.90 17.56 -1.60
C GLU A 57 -6.66 18.45 -1.40
N ALA A 58 -5.54 17.86 -1.03
CA ALA A 58 -4.29 18.59 -0.86
C ALA A 58 -3.78 19.21 -2.16
N ILE A 59 -3.85 18.47 -3.25
CA ILE A 59 -3.47 18.95 -4.58
C ILE A 59 -4.35 20.17 -4.95
N GLN A 60 -5.63 20.10 -4.63
CA GLN A 60 -6.56 21.20 -4.87
C GLN A 60 -6.25 22.41 -3.99
N GLU A 61 -5.90 22.20 -2.73
CA GLU A 61 -5.58 23.30 -1.80
C GLU A 61 -4.34 24.09 -2.22
N ILE A 62 -3.34 23.43 -2.80
CA ILE A 62 -2.14 24.15 -3.29
C ILE A 62 -2.35 24.87 -4.61
N GLY A 63 -3.54 24.75 -5.22
CA GLY A 63 -3.94 25.53 -6.38
C GLY A 63 -4.17 24.75 -7.66
N ALA A 64 -4.01 23.44 -7.66
CA ALA A 64 -4.32 22.61 -8.82
C ALA A 64 -5.84 22.49 -8.99
N ARG A 65 -6.27 22.37 -10.24
CA ARG A 65 -7.65 22.04 -10.56
C ARG A 65 -7.80 20.52 -10.59
N VAL A 66 -8.78 20.01 -9.86
CA VAL A 66 -9.09 18.59 -9.79
C VAL A 66 -10.55 18.39 -10.18
N ASP A 67 -10.78 17.71 -11.30
CA ASP A 67 -12.11 17.37 -11.79
C ASP A 67 -12.31 15.86 -11.72
N ARG A 68 -13.27 15.39 -10.94
CA ARG A 68 -13.64 13.99 -10.90
C ARG A 68 -14.55 13.67 -12.07
N ILE A 69 -14.08 12.85 -13.02
CA ILE A 69 -14.85 12.43 -14.20
C ILE A 69 -15.81 11.32 -13.80
N ASP A 70 -15.32 10.36 -13.02
CA ASP A 70 -16.12 9.30 -12.41
C ASP A 70 -15.44 8.85 -11.10
N ARG A 71 -15.93 7.78 -10.49
CA ARG A 71 -15.41 7.29 -9.20
C ARG A 71 -13.92 6.95 -9.25
N HIS A 72 -13.43 6.50 -10.39
CA HIS A 72 -12.07 5.98 -10.56
C HIS A 72 -11.23 6.76 -11.56
N THR A 73 -11.72 7.91 -12.04
CA THR A 73 -11.03 8.73 -13.03
C THR A 73 -11.03 10.19 -12.62
N VAL A 74 -9.87 10.81 -12.69
CA VAL A 74 -9.68 12.21 -12.32
C VAL A 74 -8.87 12.92 -13.38
N LYS A 75 -9.20 14.21 -13.60
CA LYS A 75 -8.43 15.12 -14.46
C LYS A 75 -7.79 16.18 -13.57
N ILE A 76 -6.49 16.31 -13.66
CA ILE A 76 -5.69 17.22 -12.85
C ILE A 76 -4.99 18.24 -13.74
N ASN A 77 -5.06 19.51 -13.36
CA ASN A 77 -4.29 20.57 -14.00
C ASN A 77 -3.52 21.38 -12.96
N GLY A 78 -2.21 21.31 -13.02
CA GLY A 78 -1.29 21.97 -12.09
C GLY A 78 -0.76 23.33 -12.55
N SER A 79 -1.36 23.97 -13.58
CA SER A 79 -0.85 25.23 -14.12
C SER A 79 -0.96 26.42 -13.16
N ASN A 80 -1.91 26.39 -12.24
CA ASN A 80 -2.19 27.50 -11.31
C ASN A 80 -1.75 27.21 -9.86
N ILE A 81 -0.78 26.34 -9.67
CA ILE A 81 -0.25 26.08 -8.33
C ILE A 81 0.44 27.34 -7.84
N SER A 82 -0.05 27.90 -6.74
CA SER A 82 0.44 29.13 -6.13
C SER A 82 1.24 28.88 -4.84
N GLU A 83 1.05 27.70 -4.24
CA GLU A 83 1.68 27.31 -2.99
C GLU A 83 2.66 26.17 -3.23
N VAL A 84 3.91 26.37 -2.85
CA VAL A 84 4.92 25.30 -2.84
C VAL A 84 5.03 24.64 -1.47
N SER A 85 4.14 25.02 -0.58
CA SER A 85 4.02 24.51 0.78
C SER A 85 2.71 23.73 0.91
N VAL A 86 2.82 22.50 1.35
CA VAL A 86 1.67 21.65 1.68
C VAL A 86 1.59 21.56 3.19
N ASP A 87 0.62 22.22 3.79
CA ASP A 87 0.42 22.22 5.25
C ASP A 87 -1.02 21.85 5.55
N ASP A 88 -1.30 20.56 5.60
CA ASP A 88 -2.59 20.02 5.97
C ASP A 88 -2.41 18.99 7.07
N GLU A 89 -3.18 19.11 8.14
CA GLU A 89 -3.16 18.19 9.26
C GLU A 89 -3.47 16.74 8.83
N TYR A 90 -4.34 16.56 7.83
CA TYR A 90 -4.65 15.24 7.28
C TYR A 90 -3.47 14.65 6.52
N ILE A 91 -2.74 15.46 5.76
CA ILE A 91 -1.58 15.02 4.98
C ILE A 91 -0.46 14.48 5.87
N ARG A 92 -0.29 15.05 7.06
CA ARG A 92 0.68 14.57 8.04
C ARG A 92 0.49 13.10 8.41
N ARG A 93 -0.73 12.57 8.25
CA ARG A 93 -1.07 11.18 8.53
C ARG A 93 -0.80 10.25 7.36
N ILE A 94 -0.57 10.81 6.17
CA ILE A 94 -0.30 10.05 4.95
C ILE A 94 1.20 10.02 4.71
N ARG A 95 1.77 8.83 4.62
CA ARG A 95 3.20 8.65 4.28
C ARG A 95 3.57 9.27 2.93
N ALA A 96 2.59 9.39 2.05
CA ALA A 96 2.76 9.91 0.70
C ALA A 96 3.00 11.42 0.64
N SER A 97 2.82 12.16 1.73
CA SER A 97 3.17 13.59 1.74
C SER A 97 4.60 13.86 1.33
N TYR A 98 5.51 12.90 1.55
CA TYR A 98 6.89 12.97 1.07
C TYR A 98 7.00 13.16 -0.44
N TYR A 99 6.11 12.58 -1.24
CA TYR A 99 6.20 12.64 -2.70
C TYR A 99 6.01 14.05 -3.24
N PHE A 100 5.35 14.92 -2.49
CA PHE A 100 5.27 16.33 -2.86
C PHE A 100 6.63 17.02 -2.84
N ILE A 101 7.56 16.58 -2.02
CA ILE A 101 8.91 17.18 -1.96
C ILE A 101 9.57 17.03 -3.33
N GLY A 102 9.65 15.81 -3.86
CA GLY A 102 10.25 15.55 -5.17
C GLY A 102 9.54 16.25 -6.31
N ALA A 103 8.20 16.21 -6.31
CA ALA A 103 7.39 16.83 -7.35
C ALA A 103 7.54 18.36 -7.37
N LEU A 104 7.40 19.02 -6.22
CA LEU A 104 7.51 20.47 -6.10
C LEU A 104 8.94 20.96 -6.33
N LEU A 105 9.92 20.23 -5.77
CA LEU A 105 11.34 20.56 -5.98
C LEU A 105 11.72 20.46 -7.45
N GLY A 106 11.27 19.39 -8.13
CA GLY A 106 11.52 19.21 -9.55
C GLY A 106 10.96 20.33 -10.41
N LYS A 107 9.72 20.73 -10.17
CA LYS A 107 9.04 21.75 -10.98
C LYS A 107 9.37 23.18 -10.58
N TYR A 108 9.37 23.46 -9.27
CA TYR A 108 9.49 24.83 -8.76
C TYR A 108 10.82 25.13 -8.08
N LYS A 109 11.66 24.13 -7.90
CA LYS A 109 12.95 24.22 -7.19
C LYS A 109 12.79 24.67 -5.74
N SER A 110 11.60 24.51 -5.18
CA SER A 110 11.26 24.86 -3.81
C SER A 110 10.11 23.99 -3.32
N ALA A 111 10.22 23.46 -2.10
CA ALA A 111 9.17 22.67 -1.49
C ALA A 111 9.23 22.82 0.03
N GLN A 112 8.05 22.87 0.64
CA GLN A 112 7.89 22.79 2.09
C GLN A 112 6.78 21.79 2.38
N VAL A 113 7.11 20.69 3.03
CA VAL A 113 6.17 19.57 3.24
C VAL A 113 6.29 19.08 4.67
N PRO A 114 5.18 18.97 5.41
CA PRO A 114 5.22 18.44 6.77
C PRO A 114 5.64 16.97 6.78
N LEU A 115 6.38 16.57 7.81
CA LEU A 115 6.74 15.19 8.04
C LEU A 115 5.49 14.40 8.49
N PRO A 116 5.19 13.25 7.89
CA PRO A 116 4.06 12.43 8.31
C PRO A 116 4.27 11.89 9.72
N GLY A 117 3.18 11.86 10.52
CA GLY A 117 3.21 11.33 11.88
C GLY A 117 3.81 12.27 12.94
N GLY A 118 4.15 13.51 12.59
CA GLY A 118 4.69 14.48 13.54
C GLY A 118 6.00 14.01 14.18
N CYS A 119 6.12 14.17 15.51
CA CYS A 119 7.36 13.87 16.25
C CYS A 119 7.70 12.37 16.35
N ASN A 120 6.81 11.48 15.95
CA ASN A 120 6.96 10.04 16.15
C ASN A 120 7.56 9.29 14.95
N ILE A 121 8.17 9.99 14.01
CA ILE A 121 8.81 9.37 12.86
C ILE A 121 10.21 8.83 13.18
N GLY A 122 10.60 8.83 14.42
CA GLY A 122 11.97 8.59 14.87
C GLY A 122 12.70 7.38 14.32
N SER A 123 12.02 6.40 13.75
CA SER A 123 12.66 5.20 13.18
C SER A 123 12.59 5.11 11.66
N ARG A 124 12.03 6.12 10.96
CA ARG A 124 11.98 6.15 9.49
C ARG A 124 12.75 7.35 8.99
N PRO A 125 14.04 7.17 8.80
CA PRO A 125 14.84 8.27 8.32
C PRO A 125 14.45 8.64 6.90
N ILE A 126 14.20 9.92 6.68
CA ILE A 126 14.15 10.50 5.35
C ILE A 126 15.58 10.81 4.85
N ASP A 127 16.57 10.20 5.47
CA ASP A 127 17.99 10.43 5.18
C ASP A 127 18.33 10.17 3.73
N GLN A 128 17.75 9.10 3.15
CA GLN A 128 18.01 8.77 1.75
C GLN A 128 17.35 9.77 0.80
N HIS A 129 16.17 10.28 1.14
CA HIS A 129 15.52 11.37 0.40
C HIS A 129 16.38 12.61 0.40
N ILE A 130 16.84 13.02 1.58
CA ILE A 130 17.67 14.20 1.77
C ILE A 130 19.00 14.05 1.04
N LYS A 131 19.64 12.88 1.14
CA LYS A 131 20.87 12.57 0.42
C LYS A 131 20.70 12.79 -1.08
N GLY A 132 19.62 12.25 -1.65
CA GLY A 132 19.34 12.38 -3.08
C GLY A 132 19.09 13.83 -3.50
N PHE A 133 18.27 14.56 -2.76
CA PHE A 133 17.97 15.95 -3.07
C PHE A 133 19.21 16.84 -2.96
N ARG A 134 20.04 16.64 -1.94
CA ARG A 134 21.32 17.37 -1.78
C ARG A 134 22.28 17.05 -2.92
N ALA A 135 22.34 15.80 -3.35
CA ALA A 135 23.18 15.40 -4.48
C ALA A 135 22.76 16.10 -5.78
N LEU A 136 21.46 16.38 -5.95
CA LEU A 136 20.94 17.14 -7.10
C LEU A 136 21.11 18.65 -6.97
N GLY A 137 21.71 19.14 -5.89
CA GLY A 137 22.01 20.54 -5.68
C GLY A 137 21.04 21.31 -4.79
N ALA A 138 20.11 20.61 -4.12
CA ALA A 138 19.17 21.27 -3.22
C ALA A 138 19.76 21.47 -1.81
N GLU A 139 19.41 22.58 -1.19
CA GLU A 139 19.56 22.76 0.25
C GLU A 139 18.32 22.19 0.92
N VAL A 140 18.50 21.31 1.89
CA VAL A 140 17.41 20.63 2.58
C VAL A 140 17.60 20.76 4.08
N THR A 141 16.60 21.28 4.77
CA THR A 141 16.56 21.41 6.23
C THR A 141 15.27 20.85 6.77
N ILE A 142 15.27 20.48 8.05
CA ILE A 142 14.06 20.08 8.77
C ILE A 142 13.82 21.14 9.85
N GLU A 143 12.71 21.85 9.74
CA GLU A 143 12.34 22.91 10.66
C GLU A 143 10.87 22.76 11.07
N ARG A 144 10.59 22.78 12.38
CA ARG A 144 9.23 22.75 12.91
C ARG A 144 8.39 21.58 12.38
N GLY A 145 9.01 20.40 12.22
CA GLY A 145 8.33 19.20 11.73
C GLY A 145 8.06 19.19 10.23
N ALA A 146 8.69 20.07 9.46
CA ALA A 146 8.55 20.12 8.01
C ALA A 146 9.92 19.98 7.33
N VAL A 147 9.93 19.37 6.15
CA VAL A 147 11.08 19.36 5.25
C VAL A 147 11.00 20.60 4.37
N ILE A 148 12.07 21.37 4.37
CA ILE A 148 12.21 22.57 3.54
C ILE A 148 13.36 22.34 2.57
N ALA A 149 13.05 22.32 1.27
CA ALA A 149 14.02 22.08 0.21
C ALA A 149 14.00 23.25 -0.79
N HIS A 150 15.19 23.68 -1.20
CA HIS A 150 15.34 24.75 -2.17
C HIS A 150 16.60 24.52 -3.02
N ALA A 151 16.48 24.80 -4.32
CA ALA A 151 17.61 24.77 -5.23
C ALA A 151 17.58 25.98 -6.16
N ILE A 152 18.76 26.54 -6.48
CA ILE A 152 18.88 27.52 -7.56
C ILE A 152 18.73 26.80 -8.89
N ASP A 153 19.48 25.72 -9.05
CA ASP A 153 19.40 24.81 -10.19
C ASP A 153 19.49 23.37 -9.69
N LEU A 154 18.72 22.48 -10.33
CA LEU A 154 18.86 21.04 -10.10
C LEU A 154 19.78 20.49 -11.19
N VAL A 155 20.85 19.82 -10.76
CA VAL A 155 21.85 19.23 -11.63
C VAL A 155 21.98 17.74 -11.35
N ALA A 156 22.03 16.97 -12.40
CA ALA A 156 22.16 15.52 -12.33
C ALA A 156 23.37 15.08 -11.52
N SER A 157 23.26 13.96 -10.87
CA SER A 157 24.31 13.40 -10.03
C SER A 157 24.27 11.87 -10.06
N HIS A 158 25.35 11.25 -9.62
CA HIS A 158 25.42 9.84 -9.34
C HIS A 158 25.07 9.63 -7.87
N ILE A 159 23.96 8.95 -7.61
CA ILE A 159 23.39 8.78 -6.27
C ILE A 159 23.35 7.30 -5.91
N TYR A 160 23.99 6.93 -4.83
CA TYR A 160 23.93 5.59 -4.25
C TYR A 160 23.08 5.62 -2.99
N LEU A 161 22.01 4.83 -2.94
CA LEU A 161 21.21 4.69 -1.72
C LEU A 161 21.87 3.69 -0.77
N ASP A 162 22.10 4.11 0.45
CA ASP A 162 22.72 3.26 1.48
C ASP A 162 21.78 2.15 1.92
N VAL A 163 20.47 2.40 1.79
CA VAL A 163 19.40 1.45 2.09
C VAL A 163 18.40 1.50 0.94
N VAL A 164 17.86 0.35 0.53
CA VAL A 164 16.79 0.29 -0.46
C VAL A 164 15.55 0.99 0.12
N SER A 165 15.11 2.05 -0.52
CA SER A 165 13.97 2.85 -0.07
C SER A 165 13.04 3.16 -1.24
N VAL A 166 11.78 2.71 -1.11
CA VAL A 166 10.73 2.99 -2.10
C VAL A 166 10.47 4.48 -2.20
N GLY A 167 10.25 5.13 -1.06
CA GLY A 167 9.96 6.57 -1.01
C GLY A 167 11.08 7.42 -1.58
N ALA A 168 12.32 7.15 -1.21
CA ALA A 168 13.47 7.87 -1.74
C ALA A 168 13.64 7.66 -3.24
N THR A 169 13.45 6.43 -3.72
CA THR A 169 13.54 6.11 -5.16
C THR A 169 12.55 6.94 -5.96
N ILE A 170 11.29 6.97 -5.56
CA ILE A 170 10.24 7.74 -6.25
C ILE A 170 10.52 9.24 -6.20
N ASN A 171 10.86 9.77 -5.03
CA ASN A 171 11.14 11.19 -4.84
C ASN A 171 12.32 11.69 -5.65
N ILE A 172 13.43 10.95 -5.62
CA ILE A 172 14.64 11.30 -6.38
C ILE A 172 14.35 11.23 -7.87
N MET A 173 13.61 10.20 -8.30
CA MET A 173 13.22 10.04 -9.70
C MET A 173 12.40 11.23 -10.21
N MET A 174 11.45 11.73 -9.41
CA MET A 174 10.66 12.91 -9.77
C MET A 174 11.53 14.17 -9.85
N ALA A 175 12.34 14.43 -8.85
CA ALA A 175 13.21 15.61 -8.85
C ALA A 175 14.22 15.57 -10.00
N ALA A 176 14.81 14.40 -10.25
CA ALA A 176 15.80 14.22 -11.32
C ALA A 176 15.20 14.30 -12.72
N ALA A 177 13.89 14.07 -12.87
CA ALA A 177 13.22 14.12 -14.18
C ALA A 177 13.37 15.49 -14.86
N LEU A 178 13.51 16.55 -14.08
CA LEU A 178 13.69 17.93 -14.57
C LEU A 178 15.07 18.51 -14.23
N ALA A 179 15.99 17.72 -13.70
CA ALA A 179 17.36 18.14 -13.41
C ALA A 179 18.21 18.09 -14.69
N GLU A 180 19.10 19.07 -14.86
CA GLU A 180 19.98 19.11 -16.04
C GLU A 180 21.00 17.96 -16.00
N GLY A 181 21.07 17.20 -17.10
CA GLY A 181 22.01 16.10 -17.25
C GLY A 181 21.41 14.73 -16.98
N GLN A 182 22.26 13.73 -16.77
CA GLN A 182 21.84 12.36 -16.50
C GLN A 182 22.15 11.95 -15.07
N THR A 183 21.13 11.66 -14.31
CA THR A 183 21.23 11.09 -12.97
C THR A 183 21.28 9.58 -13.04
N ILE A 184 22.19 8.98 -12.26
CA ILE A 184 22.28 7.54 -12.08
C ILE A 184 21.93 7.26 -10.61
N LEU A 185 20.84 6.54 -10.40
CA LEU A 185 20.39 6.15 -9.06
C LEU A 185 20.66 4.66 -8.86
N GLU A 186 21.57 4.33 -7.96
CA GLU A 186 21.96 2.95 -7.66
C GLU A 186 21.37 2.48 -6.34
N ASN A 187 21.21 1.16 -6.24
CA ASN A 187 20.55 0.49 -5.11
C ASN A 187 19.09 0.97 -4.96
N ALA A 188 18.45 1.20 -6.08
CA ALA A 188 17.06 1.63 -6.15
C ALA A 188 16.11 0.50 -5.76
N ALA A 189 14.94 0.85 -5.22
CA ALA A 189 13.86 -0.09 -5.00
C ALA A 189 13.28 -0.57 -6.33
N LYS A 190 12.74 -1.80 -6.37
CA LYS A 190 12.34 -2.49 -7.61
C LYS A 190 10.84 -2.77 -7.69
N GLU A 191 10.06 -2.36 -6.70
CA GLU A 191 8.64 -2.67 -6.60
C GLU A 191 7.87 -2.24 -7.86
N PRO A 192 6.82 -2.99 -8.23
CA PRO A 192 6.04 -2.69 -9.43
C PRO A 192 5.46 -1.28 -9.47
N HIS A 193 5.10 -0.71 -8.33
CA HIS A 193 4.56 0.66 -8.30
C HIS A 193 5.62 1.73 -8.61
N ILE A 194 6.90 1.45 -8.41
CA ILE A 194 7.99 2.34 -8.86
C ILE A 194 8.08 2.34 -10.39
N VAL A 195 7.97 1.17 -10.99
CA VAL A 195 7.91 1.03 -12.46
C VAL A 195 6.72 1.81 -13.01
N ASP A 196 5.58 1.75 -12.32
CA ASP A 196 4.37 2.44 -12.74
C ASP A 196 4.54 3.97 -12.69
N VAL A 197 5.15 4.50 -11.62
CA VAL A 197 5.47 5.93 -11.53
C VAL A 197 6.44 6.34 -12.63
N ALA A 198 7.47 5.54 -12.91
CA ALA A 198 8.41 5.80 -13.99
C ALA A 198 7.72 5.81 -15.37
N ASN A 199 6.85 4.85 -15.62
CA ASN A 199 6.07 4.79 -16.86
C ASN A 199 5.14 6.00 -16.99
N PHE A 200 4.54 6.42 -15.91
CA PHE A 200 3.72 7.63 -15.89
C PHE A 200 4.54 8.87 -16.26
N LEU A 201 5.68 9.07 -15.59
CA LEU A 201 6.59 10.20 -15.88
C LEU A 201 7.06 10.15 -17.34
N ASN A 202 7.42 8.98 -17.85
CA ASN A 202 7.80 8.81 -19.26
C ASN A 202 6.66 9.15 -20.21
N SER A 203 5.42 8.82 -19.85
CA SER A 203 4.25 9.21 -20.66
C SER A 203 4.05 10.71 -20.69
N MET A 204 4.56 11.45 -19.71
CA MET A 204 4.60 12.91 -19.70
C MET A 204 5.83 13.51 -20.37
N GLY A 205 6.69 12.70 -20.96
CA GLY A 205 7.87 13.15 -21.66
C GLY A 205 9.19 13.06 -20.90
N ALA A 206 9.20 12.47 -19.70
CA ALA A 206 10.44 12.19 -18.99
C ALA A 206 11.26 11.11 -19.70
N ASN A 207 12.52 11.02 -19.35
CA ASN A 207 13.43 10.02 -19.91
C ASN A 207 14.04 9.20 -18.76
N ILE A 208 13.34 8.15 -18.37
CA ILE A 208 13.70 7.27 -17.25
C ILE A 208 13.84 5.85 -17.78
N LYS A 209 15.01 5.25 -17.52
CA LYS A 209 15.33 3.87 -17.92
C LYS A 209 15.82 3.09 -16.71
N GLY A 210 15.55 1.79 -16.73
CA GLY A 210 16.02 0.87 -15.69
C GLY A 210 15.14 0.79 -14.46
N ALA A 211 13.95 1.41 -14.44
CA ALA A 211 12.99 1.20 -13.35
C ALA A 211 12.60 -0.28 -13.27
N GLY A 212 12.57 -0.83 -12.05
CA GLY A 212 12.39 -2.26 -11.82
C GLY A 212 13.71 -3.01 -11.71
N THR A 213 14.83 -2.34 -11.88
CA THR A 213 16.18 -2.85 -11.60
C THR A 213 16.81 -2.03 -10.48
N ASP A 214 18.00 -2.44 -10.03
CA ASP A 214 18.71 -1.72 -8.98
C ASP A 214 19.37 -0.42 -9.43
N THR A 215 19.42 -0.16 -10.74
CA THR A 215 20.03 1.06 -11.30
C THR A 215 19.05 1.75 -12.23
N ILE A 216 18.67 2.97 -11.88
CA ILE A 216 17.77 3.80 -12.67
C ILE A 216 18.57 4.96 -13.25
N ARG A 217 18.39 5.19 -14.56
CA ARG A 217 19.02 6.28 -15.29
C ARG A 217 17.97 7.30 -15.69
N ILE A 218 18.18 8.55 -15.30
CA ILE A 218 17.20 9.61 -15.50
C ILE A 218 17.90 10.75 -16.23
N ARG A 219 17.54 10.97 -17.49
CA ARG A 219 18.03 12.13 -18.23
C ARG A 219 17.00 13.24 -18.08
N GLY A 220 17.40 14.34 -17.47
CA GLY A 220 16.50 15.46 -17.26
C GLY A 220 16.00 16.05 -18.56
N VAL A 221 14.74 16.49 -18.54
CA VAL A 221 14.10 17.21 -19.64
C VAL A 221 13.73 18.62 -19.17
N ASN A 222 13.51 19.53 -20.12
CA ASN A 222 13.19 20.91 -19.77
C ASN A 222 11.77 21.07 -19.25
N ARG A 223 10.86 20.22 -19.73
CA ARG A 223 9.43 20.34 -19.45
C ARG A 223 8.75 18.98 -19.62
N LEU A 224 7.76 18.73 -18.76
CA LEU A 224 6.83 17.62 -18.90
C LEU A 224 5.52 18.12 -19.52
N HIS A 225 4.82 17.23 -20.25
CA HIS A 225 3.55 17.51 -20.88
C HIS A 225 2.43 16.63 -20.30
N GLY A 226 1.18 16.89 -20.68
CA GLY A 226 0.02 16.13 -20.26
C GLY A 226 0.02 14.70 -20.80
N THR A 227 -0.79 13.86 -20.16
CA THR A 227 -0.95 12.47 -20.54
C THR A 227 -2.30 11.92 -20.04
N GLU A 228 -2.69 10.79 -20.59
CA GLU A 228 -3.72 9.91 -20.04
C GLU A 228 -3.05 8.63 -19.58
N TYR A 229 -3.33 8.19 -18.36
CA TYR A 229 -2.63 7.07 -17.76
C TYR A 229 -3.55 6.21 -16.89
N SER A 230 -3.37 4.90 -16.97
CA SER A 230 -4.10 3.91 -16.17
C SER A 230 -3.19 3.29 -15.13
N ILE A 231 -3.58 3.36 -13.86
CA ILE A 231 -2.80 2.82 -12.73
C ILE A 231 -2.83 1.30 -12.74
N ILE A 232 -1.71 0.65 -12.40
CA ILE A 232 -1.64 -0.80 -12.27
C ILE A 232 -2.54 -1.32 -11.15
N PRO A 233 -3.02 -2.58 -11.25
CA PRO A 233 -3.78 -3.22 -10.17
C PRO A 233 -2.98 -3.35 -8.89
N ASP A 234 -3.68 -3.29 -7.74
CA ASP A 234 -3.07 -3.40 -6.41
C ASP A 234 -2.69 -4.84 -6.09
N GLN A 235 -1.40 -5.14 -6.08
CA GLN A 235 -0.88 -6.47 -5.73
C GLN A 235 -1.17 -6.87 -4.28
N ILE A 236 -1.25 -5.90 -3.38
CA ILE A 236 -1.48 -6.18 -1.95
C ILE A 236 -2.96 -6.47 -1.69
N GLU A 237 -3.87 -5.74 -2.31
CA GLU A 237 -5.29 -6.10 -2.27
C GLU A 237 -5.50 -7.51 -2.84
N ALA A 238 -4.91 -7.78 -4.00
CA ALA A 238 -4.96 -9.11 -4.62
C ALA A 238 -4.47 -10.21 -3.67
N GLY A 239 -3.28 -10.01 -3.10
CA GLY A 239 -2.69 -10.96 -2.15
C GLY A 239 -3.55 -11.15 -0.89
N THR A 240 -4.20 -10.09 -0.42
CA THR A 240 -5.10 -10.16 0.73
C THR A 240 -6.28 -11.11 0.45
N PHE A 241 -6.92 -11.01 -0.71
CA PHE A 241 -7.99 -11.94 -1.11
C PHE A 241 -7.47 -13.36 -1.37
N MET A 242 -6.25 -13.49 -1.88
CA MET A 242 -5.61 -14.81 -2.04
C MET A 242 -5.42 -15.50 -0.69
N CYS A 243 -4.94 -14.77 0.32
CA CYS A 243 -4.82 -15.29 1.69
C CYS A 243 -6.19 -15.57 2.33
N ALA A 244 -7.20 -14.78 1.99
CA ALA A 244 -8.57 -15.05 2.45
C ALA A 244 -9.10 -16.39 1.93
N ALA A 245 -8.81 -16.74 0.68
CA ALA A 245 -9.15 -18.05 0.13
C ALA A 245 -8.46 -19.17 0.89
N ALA A 246 -7.18 -19.01 1.22
CA ALA A 246 -6.43 -20.00 1.98
C ALA A 246 -7.00 -20.17 3.40
N ALA A 247 -7.20 -19.05 4.12
CA ALA A 247 -7.64 -19.07 5.51
C ALA A 247 -9.06 -19.63 5.68
N THR A 248 -9.98 -19.32 4.77
CA THR A 248 -11.37 -19.77 4.82
C THR A 248 -11.61 -21.11 4.10
N ARG A 249 -10.57 -21.72 3.54
CA ARG A 249 -10.69 -22.94 2.71
C ARG A 249 -11.63 -22.71 1.52
N GLY A 250 -11.57 -21.51 0.95
CA GLY A 250 -12.44 -21.06 -0.13
C GLY A 250 -11.88 -21.29 -1.51
N ASP A 251 -12.54 -20.69 -2.48
CA ASP A 251 -12.19 -20.77 -3.90
C ASP A 251 -12.47 -19.42 -4.53
N ILE A 252 -11.44 -18.61 -4.70
CA ILE A 252 -11.57 -17.23 -5.17
C ILE A 252 -10.81 -17.02 -6.48
N MET A 253 -11.53 -16.49 -7.48
CA MET A 253 -10.91 -15.94 -8.70
C MET A 253 -10.63 -14.47 -8.48
N VAL A 254 -9.35 -14.12 -8.41
CA VAL A 254 -8.87 -12.75 -8.23
C VAL A 254 -8.59 -12.14 -9.60
N LYS A 255 -9.43 -11.20 -10.01
CA LYS A 255 -9.45 -10.62 -11.37
C LYS A 255 -8.81 -9.24 -11.40
N ASN A 256 -8.42 -8.81 -12.60
CA ASN A 256 -7.75 -7.54 -12.86
C ASN A 256 -6.44 -7.45 -12.07
N VAL A 257 -5.57 -8.43 -12.30
CA VAL A 257 -4.25 -8.51 -11.66
C VAL A 257 -3.17 -8.74 -12.70
N ILE A 258 -1.94 -8.54 -12.28
CA ILE A 258 -0.75 -8.91 -13.04
C ILE A 258 -0.10 -10.08 -12.29
N PRO A 259 -0.29 -11.33 -12.73
CA PRO A 259 0.16 -12.51 -11.96
C PRO A 259 1.64 -12.49 -11.64
N LYS A 260 2.47 -11.94 -12.52
CA LYS A 260 3.90 -11.79 -12.28
C LYS A 260 4.23 -10.99 -11.02
N HIS A 261 3.41 -10.01 -10.67
CA HIS A 261 3.60 -9.23 -9.45
C HIS A 261 3.25 -10.00 -8.17
N LEU A 262 2.56 -11.14 -8.30
CA LEU A 262 2.07 -11.96 -7.20
C LEU A 262 2.90 -13.22 -6.96
N GLU A 263 4.02 -13.40 -7.67
CA GLU A 263 4.80 -14.65 -7.66
C GLU A 263 5.23 -15.08 -6.25
N ALA A 264 5.71 -14.16 -5.43
CA ALA A 264 6.15 -14.49 -4.08
C ALA A 264 4.99 -14.97 -3.20
N ILE A 265 3.81 -14.35 -3.35
CA ILE A 265 2.61 -14.72 -2.60
C ILE A 265 2.09 -16.08 -3.11
N SER A 266 1.98 -16.24 -4.42
CA SER A 266 1.55 -17.50 -5.05
C SER A 266 2.44 -18.66 -4.64
N ALA A 267 3.75 -18.46 -4.60
CA ALA A 267 4.71 -19.48 -4.19
C ALA A 267 4.46 -19.95 -2.76
N LYS A 268 4.24 -19.04 -1.83
CA LYS A 268 4.00 -19.39 -0.42
C LYS A 268 2.65 -20.07 -0.22
N LEU A 269 1.61 -19.62 -0.91
CA LEU A 269 0.31 -20.29 -0.87
C LEU A 269 0.37 -21.71 -1.46
N THR A 270 1.15 -21.91 -2.51
CA THR A 270 1.41 -23.24 -3.07
C THR A 270 2.16 -24.13 -2.07
N GLU A 271 3.17 -23.57 -1.40
CA GLU A 271 3.94 -24.33 -0.39
C GLU A 271 3.06 -24.83 0.75
N ILE A 272 2.08 -24.05 1.19
CA ILE A 272 1.16 -24.49 2.25
C ILE A 272 0.10 -25.50 1.76
N GLY A 273 0.02 -25.73 0.46
CA GLY A 273 -0.87 -26.73 -0.13
C GLY A 273 -2.10 -26.18 -0.86
N CYS A 274 -2.22 -24.89 -1.02
CA CYS A 274 -3.26 -24.32 -1.86
C CYS A 274 -3.03 -24.64 -3.33
N GLU A 275 -4.10 -24.74 -4.10
CA GLU A 275 -4.04 -24.76 -5.54
C GLU A 275 -4.05 -23.30 -6.04
N VAL A 276 -3.03 -22.92 -6.80
CA VAL A 276 -2.91 -21.57 -7.37
C VAL A 276 -2.80 -21.70 -8.87
N ILE A 277 -3.78 -21.15 -9.60
CA ILE A 277 -3.87 -21.23 -11.06
C ILE A 277 -3.76 -19.83 -11.63
N GLU A 278 -2.74 -19.60 -12.46
CA GLU A 278 -2.53 -18.31 -13.12
C GLU A 278 -3.20 -18.27 -14.48
N PHE A 279 -3.86 -17.14 -14.78
CA PHE A 279 -4.37 -16.76 -16.09
C PHE A 279 -3.66 -15.48 -16.53
N ASP A 280 -3.97 -14.94 -17.71
CA ASP A 280 -3.30 -13.73 -18.20
C ASP A 280 -3.49 -12.53 -17.27
N ASP A 281 -4.69 -12.34 -16.75
CA ASP A 281 -5.06 -11.20 -15.90
C ASP A 281 -5.80 -11.58 -14.62
N ALA A 282 -5.70 -12.84 -14.21
CA ALA A 282 -6.37 -13.37 -13.02
C ALA A 282 -5.57 -14.47 -12.37
N VAL A 283 -5.82 -14.69 -11.09
CA VAL A 283 -5.26 -15.80 -10.33
C VAL A 283 -6.40 -16.44 -9.53
N ARG A 284 -6.56 -17.76 -9.65
CA ARG A 284 -7.49 -18.52 -8.83
C ARG A 284 -6.75 -19.19 -7.70
N VAL A 285 -7.26 -19.03 -6.49
CA VAL A 285 -6.71 -19.68 -5.30
C VAL A 285 -7.79 -20.58 -4.69
N VAL A 286 -7.46 -21.85 -4.55
CA VAL A 286 -8.33 -22.84 -3.90
C VAL A 286 -7.66 -23.31 -2.62
N GLY A 287 -8.28 -23.02 -1.48
CA GLY A 287 -7.84 -23.51 -0.19
C GLY A 287 -8.14 -25.00 -0.05
N LYS A 288 -7.34 -25.70 0.75
CA LYS A 288 -7.48 -27.14 0.97
C LYS A 288 -7.76 -27.43 2.44
N PRO A 289 -8.48 -28.53 2.75
CA PRO A 289 -8.78 -28.91 4.14
C PRO A 289 -7.51 -29.08 5.01
N ALA A 290 -6.45 -29.63 4.43
CA ALA A 290 -5.17 -29.80 5.11
C ALA A 290 -4.14 -28.89 4.45
N GLN A 291 -3.72 -27.86 5.19
CA GLN A 291 -2.64 -26.97 4.78
C GLN A 291 -1.51 -27.06 5.79
N ARG A 292 -0.28 -26.94 5.32
CA ARG A 292 0.91 -27.15 6.13
C ARG A 292 1.69 -25.84 6.33
N HIS A 293 2.58 -25.85 7.32
CA HIS A 293 3.45 -24.73 7.65
C HIS A 293 4.42 -24.39 6.52
N THR A 294 4.86 -23.14 6.52
CA THR A 294 6.00 -22.67 5.74
C THR A 294 6.61 -21.46 6.45
N ASP A 295 7.84 -21.11 6.09
CA ASP A 295 8.52 -19.96 6.64
C ASP A 295 8.40 -18.78 5.68
N ILE A 296 8.24 -17.59 6.26
CA ILE A 296 8.15 -16.32 5.52
C ILE A 296 9.27 -15.40 6.01
N LYS A 297 9.94 -14.76 5.07
CA LYS A 297 10.86 -13.67 5.37
C LYS A 297 10.52 -12.50 4.46
N THR A 298 10.17 -11.36 5.04
CA THR A 298 9.90 -10.16 4.26
C THR A 298 11.21 -9.59 3.72
N LEU A 299 11.21 -9.25 2.45
CA LEU A 299 12.36 -8.72 1.72
C LEU A 299 11.88 -7.68 0.71
N PRO A 300 12.77 -6.76 0.30
CA PRO A 300 12.44 -5.90 -0.85
C PRO A 300 12.04 -6.74 -2.05
N TYR A 301 11.16 -6.18 -2.90
CA TYR A 301 10.71 -6.85 -4.11
C TYR A 301 11.91 -7.35 -4.97
N PRO A 302 11.91 -8.54 -5.52
CA PRO A 302 10.78 -9.48 -5.67
C PRO A 302 10.59 -10.48 -4.51
N GLY A 303 11.16 -10.20 -3.35
CA GLY A 303 10.92 -10.99 -2.15
C GLY A 303 9.49 -10.86 -1.63
N PHE A 304 9.17 -11.59 -0.57
CA PHE A 304 7.84 -11.56 0.00
C PHE A 304 7.55 -10.17 0.60
N PRO A 305 6.44 -9.51 0.19
CA PRO A 305 6.20 -8.13 0.61
C PRO A 305 5.79 -8.03 2.07
N THR A 306 6.38 -7.05 2.77
CA THR A 306 6.02 -6.77 4.17
C THR A 306 4.54 -6.43 4.34
N ASP A 307 3.91 -5.81 3.36
CA ASP A 307 2.48 -5.47 3.37
C ASP A 307 1.56 -6.70 3.33
N MET A 308 2.10 -7.88 3.05
CA MET A 308 1.39 -9.16 3.07
C MET A 308 1.70 -10.01 4.29
N GLN A 309 2.61 -9.57 5.16
CA GLN A 309 3.03 -10.36 6.30
C GLN A 309 1.89 -10.68 7.27
N PRO A 310 1.04 -9.71 7.70
CA PRO A 310 -0.07 -10.03 8.60
C PRO A 310 -1.09 -10.98 7.99
N GLN A 311 -1.47 -10.79 6.73
CA GLN A 311 -2.48 -11.61 6.05
C GLN A 311 -2.00 -13.05 5.89
N MET A 312 -0.75 -13.24 5.48
CA MET A 312 -0.18 -14.58 5.35
C MET A 312 -0.04 -15.26 6.71
N SER A 313 0.26 -14.50 7.75
CA SER A 313 0.36 -15.04 9.12
C SER A 313 -0.96 -15.66 9.58
N VAL A 314 -2.10 -15.11 9.20
CA VAL A 314 -3.41 -15.71 9.51
C VAL A 314 -3.56 -17.08 8.83
N ALA A 315 -3.15 -17.21 7.57
CA ALA A 315 -3.16 -18.50 6.89
C ALA A 315 -2.25 -19.51 7.61
N LEU A 316 -1.10 -19.07 8.11
CA LEU A 316 -0.17 -19.92 8.84
C LEU A 316 -0.68 -20.32 10.23
N VAL A 317 -1.46 -19.47 10.89
CA VAL A 317 -2.13 -19.81 12.17
C VAL A 317 -3.04 -21.03 12.01
N LEU A 318 -3.65 -21.18 10.84
CA LEU A 318 -4.58 -22.26 10.54
C LEU A 318 -3.92 -23.43 9.77
N ALA A 319 -2.62 -23.39 9.57
CA ALA A 319 -1.85 -24.46 8.94
C ALA A 319 -1.30 -25.44 9.97
N ASN A 320 -1.09 -26.69 9.56
CA ASN A 320 -0.48 -27.71 10.44
C ASN A 320 1.02 -27.46 10.58
N GLY A 321 1.52 -27.53 11.80
CA GLY A 321 2.95 -27.41 12.09
C GLY A 321 3.35 -26.01 12.56
N THR A 322 4.64 -25.79 12.59
CA THR A 322 5.24 -24.54 13.09
C THR A 322 5.84 -23.76 11.95
N SER A 323 5.43 -22.50 11.82
CA SER A 323 5.93 -21.57 10.82
C SER A 323 6.73 -20.46 11.50
N MET A 324 7.79 -19.98 10.83
CA MET A 324 8.54 -18.82 11.27
C MET A 324 8.28 -17.66 10.31
N VAL A 325 7.93 -16.49 10.85
CA VAL A 325 7.73 -15.25 10.10
C VAL A 325 8.79 -14.26 10.54
N THR A 326 9.71 -13.95 9.65
CA THR A 326 10.78 -12.97 9.90
C THR A 326 10.46 -11.66 9.20
N GLU A 327 10.33 -10.59 9.99
CA GLU A 327 10.08 -9.24 9.47
C GLU A 327 11.41 -8.49 9.35
N SER A 328 11.89 -8.31 8.12
CA SER A 328 13.20 -7.70 7.85
C SER A 328 13.11 -6.25 7.37
N ILE A 329 11.90 -5.72 7.16
CA ILE A 329 11.69 -4.39 6.55
C ILE A 329 11.31 -3.36 7.61
N PHE A 330 10.33 -3.67 8.46
CA PHE A 330 9.82 -2.72 9.46
C PHE A 330 9.93 -3.26 10.87
N GLU A 331 10.19 -2.36 11.81
CA GLU A 331 10.08 -2.66 13.23
C GLU A 331 8.61 -2.68 13.65
N ASN A 332 8.29 -3.44 14.70
CA ASN A 332 6.97 -3.49 15.32
C ASN A 332 5.84 -3.89 14.35
N ARG A 333 6.11 -4.78 13.38
CA ARG A 333 5.09 -5.24 12.44
C ARG A 333 4.31 -6.47 12.91
N PHE A 334 4.33 -6.76 14.21
CA PHE A 334 3.60 -7.88 14.82
C PHE A 334 2.45 -7.41 15.74
N LYS A 335 1.92 -6.23 15.53
CA LYS A 335 0.84 -5.65 16.37
C LYS A 335 -0.45 -6.47 16.36
N TYR A 336 -0.68 -7.28 15.34
CA TYR A 336 -1.85 -8.15 15.25
C TYR A 336 -1.78 -9.37 16.16
N VAL A 337 -0.61 -9.70 16.68
CA VAL A 337 -0.39 -10.95 17.44
C VAL A 337 -1.23 -11.01 18.70
N ASP A 338 -1.28 -9.94 19.48
CA ASP A 338 -2.09 -9.90 20.69
C ASP A 338 -3.59 -9.99 20.38
N GLU A 339 -4.01 -9.40 19.28
CA GLU A 339 -5.39 -9.45 18.84
C GLU A 339 -5.78 -10.87 18.38
N LEU A 340 -4.92 -11.53 17.63
CA LEU A 340 -5.13 -12.93 17.22
C LEU A 340 -5.12 -13.88 18.44
N ALA A 341 -4.36 -13.57 19.48
CA ALA A 341 -4.34 -14.36 20.71
C ALA A 341 -5.72 -14.43 21.35
N ARG A 342 -6.50 -13.36 21.27
CA ARG A 342 -7.91 -13.33 21.75
C ARG A 342 -8.80 -14.29 20.98
N MET A 343 -8.43 -14.62 19.76
CA MET A 343 -9.15 -15.55 18.90
C MET A 343 -8.65 -17.00 19.01
N GLY A 344 -7.62 -17.24 19.81
CA GLY A 344 -7.09 -18.57 20.08
C GLY A 344 -5.85 -18.95 19.28
N SER A 345 -5.15 -18.01 18.69
CA SER A 345 -3.88 -18.28 18.01
C SER A 345 -2.75 -18.59 18.99
N ASN A 346 -1.73 -19.27 18.49
CA ASN A 346 -0.51 -19.60 19.27
C ASN A 346 0.71 -19.01 18.53
N ILE A 347 1.07 -17.78 18.88
CA ILE A 347 2.17 -17.03 18.26
C ILE A 347 3.07 -16.48 19.36
N LYS A 348 4.38 -16.70 19.22
CA LYS A 348 5.40 -16.11 20.09
C LYS A 348 6.30 -15.22 19.27
N VAL A 349 6.51 -13.99 19.72
CA VAL A 349 7.36 -13.02 19.06
C VAL A 349 8.65 -12.83 19.84
N GLU A 350 9.78 -12.99 19.17
CA GLU A 350 11.12 -12.71 19.70
C GLU A 350 11.87 -11.85 18.68
N GLY A 351 12.11 -10.59 19.04
CA GLY A 351 12.75 -9.64 18.12
C GLY A 351 11.93 -9.44 16.86
N ASN A 352 12.52 -9.75 15.72
CA ASN A 352 11.87 -9.61 14.41
C ASN A 352 11.28 -10.93 13.88
N VAL A 353 11.15 -11.95 14.73
CA VAL A 353 10.64 -13.26 14.35
C VAL A 353 9.39 -13.61 15.14
N ALA A 354 8.33 -14.00 14.44
CA ALA A 354 7.16 -14.62 15.03
C ALA A 354 7.19 -16.12 14.75
N VAL A 355 7.05 -16.92 15.81
CA VAL A 355 6.93 -18.37 15.70
C VAL A 355 5.46 -18.72 15.85
N ILE A 356 4.86 -19.27 14.80
CA ILE A 356 3.43 -19.56 14.72
C ILE A 356 3.24 -21.07 14.79
N ASP A 357 2.62 -21.53 15.87
CA ASP A 357 2.17 -22.92 15.98
C ASP A 357 0.73 -23.00 15.48
N GLY A 358 0.49 -23.82 14.47
CA GLY A 358 -0.84 -23.97 13.88
C GLY A 358 -1.87 -24.46 14.90
N VAL A 359 -3.08 -23.92 14.79
CA VAL A 359 -4.24 -24.33 15.59
C VAL A 359 -5.33 -24.90 14.68
N LYS A 360 -6.21 -25.72 15.23
CA LYS A 360 -7.28 -26.35 14.45
C LYS A 360 -8.35 -25.37 14.00
N GLY A 361 -8.55 -24.29 14.73
CA GLY A 361 -9.53 -23.27 14.42
C GLY A 361 -9.37 -22.06 15.32
N LEU A 362 -9.94 -20.97 14.91
CA LEU A 362 -10.06 -19.73 15.67
C LEU A 362 -11.49 -19.57 16.17
N THR A 363 -11.66 -18.82 17.25
CA THR A 363 -12.96 -18.46 17.81
C THR A 363 -13.16 -16.96 17.71
N GLY A 364 -14.35 -16.52 17.32
CA GLY A 364 -14.68 -15.11 17.21
C GLY A 364 -14.46 -14.36 18.50
N ALA A 365 -14.03 -13.12 18.40
CA ALA A 365 -13.75 -12.24 19.53
C ALA A 365 -13.92 -10.77 19.12
N GLN A 366 -13.85 -9.88 20.10
CA GLN A 366 -13.72 -8.45 19.82
C GLN A 366 -12.24 -8.10 19.72
N VAL A 367 -11.84 -7.52 18.59
CA VAL A 367 -10.44 -7.18 18.27
C VAL A 367 -10.35 -5.76 17.71
N ASN A 368 -9.18 -5.18 17.82
CA ASN A 368 -8.92 -3.82 17.33
C ASN A 368 -7.93 -3.88 16.17
N ALA A 369 -8.26 -3.24 15.05
CA ALA A 369 -7.33 -3.07 13.94
C ALA A 369 -6.22 -2.10 14.35
N PRO A 370 -4.96 -2.55 14.45
CA PRO A 370 -3.88 -1.66 14.87
C PRO A 370 -3.31 -0.82 13.72
N ASP A 371 -3.49 -1.28 12.50
CA ASP A 371 -3.07 -0.60 11.27
C ASP A 371 -3.84 -1.17 10.07
N LEU A 372 -3.55 -0.66 8.89
CA LEU A 372 -4.20 -1.03 7.64
C LEU A 372 -4.10 -2.53 7.33
N ARG A 373 -2.89 -3.08 7.31
CA ARG A 373 -2.65 -4.48 6.87
C ARG A 373 -3.00 -5.49 7.97
N ALA A 374 -2.66 -5.18 9.20
CA ALA A 374 -3.07 -5.99 10.34
C ALA A 374 -4.60 -5.98 10.49
N GLY A 375 -5.25 -4.85 10.24
CA GLY A 375 -6.71 -4.77 10.25
C GLY A 375 -7.36 -5.70 9.23
N ALA A 376 -6.86 -5.70 8.00
CA ALA A 376 -7.34 -6.62 6.96
C ALA A 376 -7.12 -8.09 7.36
N ALA A 377 -5.97 -8.39 7.95
CA ALA A 377 -5.66 -9.73 8.47
C ALA A 377 -6.65 -10.17 9.54
N LEU A 378 -7.03 -9.28 10.45
CA LEU A 378 -8.01 -9.59 11.49
C LEU A 378 -9.41 -9.85 10.92
N VAL A 379 -9.80 -9.16 9.85
CA VAL A 379 -11.03 -9.45 9.12
C VAL A 379 -10.98 -10.87 8.52
N ILE A 380 -9.87 -11.23 7.88
CA ILE A 380 -9.68 -12.59 7.34
C ILE A 380 -9.79 -13.61 8.48
N ALA A 381 -9.14 -13.36 9.61
CA ALA A 381 -9.22 -14.25 10.77
C ALA A 381 -10.66 -14.42 11.26
N GLY A 382 -11.43 -13.33 11.33
CA GLY A 382 -12.84 -13.36 11.69
C GLY A 382 -13.69 -14.17 10.72
N LEU A 383 -13.41 -14.09 9.43
CA LEU A 383 -14.08 -14.87 8.41
C LEU A 383 -13.79 -16.38 8.51
N ALA A 384 -12.59 -16.73 8.96
CA ALA A 384 -12.16 -18.12 9.16
C ALA A 384 -12.57 -18.70 10.52
N ALA A 385 -12.90 -17.84 11.49
CA ALA A 385 -13.19 -18.23 12.87
C ALA A 385 -14.61 -18.78 13.01
N ASP A 386 -14.83 -19.55 14.06
CA ASP A 386 -16.19 -19.93 14.47
C ASP A 386 -16.79 -18.80 15.32
N GLY A 387 -18.06 -18.49 15.06
CA GLY A 387 -18.80 -17.50 15.83
C GLY A 387 -18.67 -16.09 15.25
N TYR A 388 -18.84 -15.12 16.15
CA TYR A 388 -18.88 -13.71 15.77
C TYR A 388 -17.59 -13.00 16.15
N THR A 389 -17.09 -12.18 15.22
CA THR A 389 -15.95 -11.30 15.45
C THR A 389 -16.39 -9.87 15.22
N VAL A 390 -15.99 -8.99 16.13
CA VAL A 390 -16.17 -7.54 15.97
C VAL A 390 -14.79 -6.93 15.81
N VAL A 391 -14.57 -6.21 14.72
CA VAL A 391 -13.33 -5.51 14.45
C VAL A 391 -13.54 -4.01 14.63
N ASP A 392 -12.86 -3.43 15.60
CA ASP A 392 -12.86 -1.99 15.87
C ASP A 392 -11.80 -1.28 15.01
N GLU A 393 -11.89 0.04 14.94
CA GLU A 393 -10.90 0.89 14.26
C GLU A 393 -10.77 0.59 12.76
N ILE A 394 -11.89 0.30 12.11
CA ILE A 394 -11.92 -0.05 10.70
C ILE A 394 -11.51 1.10 9.78
N GLY A 395 -11.44 2.33 10.30
CA GLY A 395 -10.90 3.46 9.54
C GLY A 395 -9.51 3.18 8.97
N TYR A 396 -8.68 2.42 9.66
CA TYR A 396 -7.37 2.00 9.15
C TYR A 396 -7.50 1.16 7.88
N ILE A 397 -8.50 0.27 7.82
CA ILE A 397 -8.74 -0.61 6.66
C ILE A 397 -9.24 0.22 5.48
N GLN A 398 -10.14 1.16 5.73
CA GLN A 398 -10.74 2.03 4.71
C GLN A 398 -9.73 2.98 4.06
N ARG A 399 -8.56 3.15 4.67
CA ARG A 399 -7.49 3.97 4.09
C ARG A 399 -6.92 3.37 2.80
N GLY A 400 -6.94 2.04 2.65
CA GLY A 400 -6.28 1.38 1.54
C GLY A 400 -7.06 0.27 0.86
N TYR A 401 -8.21 -0.15 1.38
CA TYR A 401 -9.06 -1.16 0.75
C TYR A 401 -10.38 -0.53 0.31
N GLU A 402 -10.63 -0.53 -0.99
CA GLU A 402 -11.86 0.01 -1.55
C GLU A 402 -13.00 -0.99 -1.38
N CYS A 403 -14.11 -0.54 -0.77
CA CYS A 403 -15.33 -1.35 -0.61
C CYS A 403 -15.04 -2.75 -0.08
N PHE A 404 -14.22 -2.85 0.96
CA PHE A 404 -13.70 -4.13 1.43
C PHE A 404 -14.82 -5.09 1.84
N GLU A 405 -15.77 -4.63 2.68
CA GLU A 405 -16.90 -5.45 3.12
C GLU A 405 -17.81 -5.84 1.96
N GLU A 406 -18.04 -4.96 1.00
CA GLU A 406 -18.88 -5.25 -0.17
C GLU A 406 -18.25 -6.32 -1.05
N LYS A 407 -16.94 -6.24 -1.29
CA LYS A 407 -16.21 -7.26 -2.05
C LYS A 407 -16.24 -8.60 -1.34
N LEU A 408 -16.08 -8.61 -0.03
CA LEU A 408 -16.18 -9.84 0.77
C LEU A 408 -17.61 -10.41 0.77
N GLN A 409 -18.64 -9.56 0.87
CA GLN A 409 -20.03 -9.99 0.76
C GLN A 409 -20.29 -10.66 -0.60
N GLY A 410 -19.72 -10.13 -1.68
CA GLY A 410 -19.79 -10.72 -3.01
C GLY A 410 -19.17 -12.11 -3.11
N LEU A 411 -18.29 -12.46 -2.17
CA LEU A 411 -17.68 -13.79 -2.05
C LEU A 411 -18.41 -14.70 -1.05
N GLY A 412 -19.56 -14.26 -0.54
CA GLY A 412 -20.37 -15.01 0.40
C GLY A 412 -20.06 -14.74 1.87
N ALA A 413 -19.23 -13.76 2.19
CA ALA A 413 -18.95 -13.40 3.58
C ALA A 413 -20.16 -12.80 4.26
N MET A 414 -20.37 -13.17 5.52
CA MET A 414 -21.35 -12.54 6.40
C MET A 414 -20.62 -11.46 7.21
N ILE A 415 -20.53 -10.28 6.65
CA ILE A 415 -19.85 -9.12 7.22
C ILE A 415 -20.70 -7.87 6.98
N GLU A 416 -20.78 -7.01 7.98
CA GLU A 416 -21.42 -5.70 7.85
C GLU A 416 -20.64 -4.64 8.63
N LYS A 417 -20.74 -3.41 8.15
CA LYS A 417 -20.29 -2.23 8.85
C LYS A 417 -21.41 -1.76 9.78
N VAL A 418 -21.11 -1.63 11.07
CA VAL A 418 -22.06 -1.25 12.11
C VAL A 418 -21.49 -0.13 12.96
N ASP A 419 -22.34 0.65 13.61
CA ASP A 419 -21.94 1.80 14.43
C ASP A 419 -22.48 1.76 15.87
N SER A 420 -23.20 0.69 16.24
CA SER A 420 -23.78 0.57 17.56
C SER A 420 -23.96 -0.90 17.96
N ASP A 421 -24.08 -1.14 19.28
CA ASP A 421 -24.42 -2.47 19.80
C ASP A 421 -25.76 -2.96 19.30
N ARG A 422 -26.69 -2.04 19.06
CA ARG A 422 -28.00 -2.38 18.51
C ARG A 422 -27.88 -2.97 17.10
N GLU A 423 -27.05 -2.38 16.25
CA GLU A 423 -26.81 -2.90 14.90
C GLU A 423 -26.09 -4.25 14.94
N VAL A 424 -25.17 -4.44 15.88
CA VAL A 424 -24.52 -5.74 16.11
C VAL A 424 -25.57 -6.81 16.44
N GLN A 425 -26.49 -6.52 17.34
CA GLN A 425 -27.55 -7.46 17.72
C GLN A 425 -28.49 -7.76 16.55
N LYS A 426 -28.85 -6.75 15.75
CA LYS A 426 -29.67 -6.95 14.55
C LYS A 426 -28.99 -7.88 13.55
N PHE A 427 -27.68 -7.70 13.35
CA PHE A 427 -26.90 -8.58 12.47
C PHE A 427 -26.95 -10.03 12.98
N LYS A 428 -26.71 -10.25 14.26
CA LYS A 428 -26.76 -11.59 14.87
C LYS A 428 -28.11 -12.26 14.70
N LEU A 429 -29.19 -11.49 14.80
CA LEU A 429 -30.53 -12.02 14.57
C LEU A 429 -30.80 -12.44 13.13
N ARG A 430 -30.22 -11.70 12.15
CA ARG A 430 -30.42 -12.00 10.73
C ARG A 430 -29.63 -13.21 10.26
N VAL A 431 -28.43 -13.39 10.76
CA VAL A 431 -27.51 -14.44 10.27
C VAL A 431 -27.51 -15.70 11.14
N GLY A 432 -28.22 -15.64 12.22
CA GLY A 432 -28.45 -16.79 13.06
C GLY A 432 -27.72 -17.17 14.15
#